data_44bf28637be12b85c1e9d8cc05298225
#
_entry.id   44bf28637be12b85c1e9d8cc05298225
#
_cell.length_a   1.000
_cell.length_b   1.000
_cell.length_c   1.000
_cell.angle_alpha   90.00
_cell.angle_beta   90.00
_cell.angle_gamma   90.00
#
_symmetry.space_group_name_H-M   'P 1'
#
loop_
_entity.id
_entity.type
_entity.pdbx_description
1 polymer ?
#
loop_
_entity_poly.entity_id
_entity_poly.type
_entity_poly.pdbx_seq_one_letter_code
_entity_poly.pdbx_strand_id
1 'polypeptide(L)'
;MWAYETTFYQIYPLGFCGAPRENAAPVAEDELAQAANAAPNPDAPIMKVAQWADYMQELGVGAVLINPPLESDSHGYDTRSLRHIDRRLGGDADFAAVCDTLHAHGIRVVLDAVFNHVGRGFWAFRDVQERKWDSPYKDWFHISFDGDSCYGDGFWYEGWEGHFELVKLNLQNPAVVDYLLESVRRWAEVFGVDGLRLDVAYMLDRDFMRRLHVFTRELKPDFVLIGETLHGDYNQIVNDEMLDSCTNYECYKGLYSSFNSVNMFEIAHSLHRQFGGDPWCIYRGKHLLSFVDNHDVPRLASIPVSYTHLTL
;
A
#
# COMPACT_ATOMS: atom_id res chain seq x y z
N MET A 1 14.55 13.21 -6.64
CA MET A 1 13.25 12.47 -6.65
C MET A 1 12.16 13.44 -6.22
N TRP A 2 11.10 13.59 -6.99
CA TRP A 2 9.99 14.52 -6.70
C TRP A 2 9.38 14.32 -5.29
N ALA A 3 9.27 13.07 -4.85
CA ALA A 3 8.66 12.73 -3.57
C ALA A 3 9.39 13.28 -2.34
N TYR A 4 10.64 13.72 -2.46
CA TYR A 4 11.43 14.22 -1.34
C TYR A 4 11.05 15.63 -0.91
N GLU A 5 10.40 16.38 -1.80
CA GLU A 5 9.96 17.77 -1.58
C GLU A 5 8.44 17.92 -1.71
N THR A 6 7.69 16.85 -1.38
CA THR A 6 6.26 16.75 -1.62
C THR A 6 5.49 16.52 -0.33
N THR A 7 4.36 17.19 -0.20
CA THR A 7 3.37 16.89 0.83
C THR A 7 2.43 15.81 0.32
N PHE A 8 2.29 14.74 1.10
CA PHE A 8 1.38 13.64 0.79
C PHE A 8 0.05 13.80 1.51
N TYR A 9 -1.04 13.53 0.81
CA TYR A 9 -2.37 13.34 1.38
C TYR A 9 -2.74 11.86 1.26
N GLN A 10 -3.19 11.23 2.35
CA GLN A 10 -3.54 9.82 2.33
C GLN A 10 -5.04 9.62 2.34
N ILE A 11 -5.56 8.76 1.46
CA ILE A 11 -6.97 8.41 1.37
C ILE A 11 -7.13 6.88 1.43
N TYR A 12 -7.95 6.42 2.39
CA TYR A 12 -8.46 5.05 2.42
C TYR A 12 -9.80 5.01 1.65
N PRO A 13 -9.80 4.55 0.38
CA PRO A 13 -10.92 4.82 -0.53
C PRO A 13 -12.19 4.08 -0.15
N LEU A 14 -12.12 2.84 0.34
CA LEU A 14 -13.32 2.08 0.76
C LEU A 14 -14.10 2.84 1.84
N GLY A 15 -13.40 3.32 2.88
CA GLY A 15 -14.02 4.12 3.93
C GLY A 15 -14.43 5.50 3.45
N PHE A 16 -13.57 6.20 2.72
CA PHE A 16 -13.80 7.55 2.22
C PHE A 16 -15.00 7.64 1.28
N CYS A 17 -15.16 6.65 0.40
CA CYS A 17 -16.26 6.58 -0.57
C CYS A 17 -17.52 5.94 0.00
N GLY A 18 -17.50 5.46 1.25
CA GLY A 18 -18.66 4.83 1.90
C GLY A 18 -19.01 3.46 1.32
N ALA A 19 -18.01 2.71 0.86
CA ALA A 19 -18.19 1.36 0.35
C ALA A 19 -18.72 0.42 1.43
N PRO A 20 -19.54 -0.60 1.09
CA PRO A 20 -19.93 -1.66 2.02
C PRO A 20 -18.69 -2.35 2.60
N ARG A 21 -18.74 -2.75 3.86
CA ARG A 21 -17.62 -3.43 4.52
C ARG A 21 -17.23 -4.70 3.81
N GLU A 22 -18.21 -5.56 3.53
CA GLU A 22 -17.99 -6.83 2.83
C GLU A 22 -18.29 -6.67 1.35
N ASN A 23 -17.48 -7.31 0.51
CA ASN A 23 -17.72 -7.36 -0.92
C ASN A 23 -18.71 -8.49 -1.27
N ALA A 24 -19.35 -8.39 -2.42
CA ALA A 24 -20.14 -9.48 -2.97
C ALA A 24 -19.28 -10.72 -3.24
N ALA A 25 -19.91 -11.87 -3.53
CA ALA A 25 -19.19 -13.11 -3.82
C ALA A 25 -18.10 -12.91 -4.89
N PRO A 26 -16.93 -13.57 -4.76
CA PRO A 26 -15.88 -13.50 -5.78
C PRO A 26 -16.39 -13.89 -7.15
N VAL A 27 -15.96 -13.15 -8.17
CA VAL A 27 -16.17 -13.47 -9.58
C VAL A 27 -14.84 -13.86 -10.24
N ALA A 28 -14.89 -14.35 -11.46
CA ALA A 28 -13.69 -14.69 -12.21
C ALA A 28 -12.95 -13.41 -12.70
N GLU A 29 -11.64 -13.52 -12.90
CA GLU A 29 -10.80 -12.39 -13.40
C GLU A 29 -11.29 -11.87 -14.77
N ASP A 30 -11.77 -12.72 -15.64
CA ASP A 30 -12.31 -12.34 -16.95
C ASP A 30 -13.63 -11.57 -16.86
N GLU A 31 -14.45 -11.81 -15.84
CA GLU A 31 -15.63 -11.00 -15.55
C GLU A 31 -15.23 -9.59 -15.07
N LEU A 32 -14.23 -9.51 -14.20
CA LEU A 32 -13.66 -8.21 -13.77
C LEU A 32 -13.07 -7.46 -14.96
N ALA A 33 -12.33 -8.14 -15.84
CA ALA A 33 -11.75 -7.56 -17.04
C ALA A 33 -12.82 -7.04 -18.03
N GLN A 34 -13.97 -7.70 -18.14
CA GLN A 34 -15.09 -7.22 -18.97
C GLN A 34 -15.70 -5.95 -18.38
N ALA A 35 -15.89 -5.89 -17.07
CA ALA A 35 -16.38 -4.70 -16.40
C ALA A 35 -15.38 -3.52 -16.51
N ALA A 36 -14.09 -3.80 -16.51
CA ALA A 36 -13.01 -2.82 -16.64
C ALA A 36 -13.00 -2.07 -17.99
N ASN A 37 -13.58 -2.65 -19.04
CA ASN A 37 -13.66 -2.03 -20.37
C ASN A 37 -14.88 -1.09 -20.53
N ALA A 38 -15.68 -0.88 -19.49
CA ALA A 38 -16.78 0.07 -19.51
C ALA A 38 -16.26 1.51 -19.58
N ALA A 39 -17.07 2.42 -20.16
CA ALA A 39 -16.78 3.86 -20.09
C ALA A 39 -16.82 4.34 -18.63
N PRO A 40 -16.05 5.40 -18.26
CA PRO A 40 -16.08 5.95 -16.92
C PRO A 40 -17.49 6.36 -16.51
N ASN A 41 -17.88 6.00 -15.29
CA ASN A 41 -19.15 6.38 -14.68
C ASN A 41 -18.91 7.58 -13.73
N PRO A 42 -19.43 8.78 -14.05
CA PRO A 42 -19.23 9.95 -13.19
C PRO A 42 -19.86 9.82 -11.79
N ASP A 43 -20.77 8.87 -11.60
CA ASP A 43 -21.43 8.60 -10.33
C ASP A 43 -20.77 7.45 -9.56
N ALA A 44 -19.66 6.88 -10.06
CA ALA A 44 -18.93 5.83 -9.35
C ALA A 44 -18.40 6.37 -8.00
N PRO A 45 -18.49 5.58 -6.91
CA PRO A 45 -18.08 6.05 -5.58
C PRO A 45 -16.65 6.61 -5.52
N ILE A 46 -15.71 6.05 -6.30
CA ILE A 46 -14.31 6.49 -6.34
C ILE A 46 -14.15 7.92 -6.88
N MET A 47 -15.11 8.43 -7.69
CA MET A 47 -15.08 9.79 -8.22
C MET A 47 -15.14 10.86 -7.12
N LYS A 48 -15.55 10.49 -5.91
CA LYS A 48 -15.44 11.37 -4.74
C LYS A 48 -14.01 11.84 -4.49
N VAL A 49 -13.00 11.01 -4.81
CA VAL A 49 -11.58 11.39 -4.69
C VAL A 49 -11.26 12.52 -5.68
N ALA A 50 -11.72 12.43 -6.93
CA ALA A 50 -11.54 13.48 -7.93
C ALA A 50 -12.19 14.82 -7.51
N GLN A 51 -13.34 14.77 -6.83
CA GLN A 51 -14.02 15.97 -6.31
C GLN A 51 -13.22 16.72 -5.24
N TRP A 52 -12.21 16.09 -4.65
CA TRP A 52 -11.33 16.70 -3.65
C TRP A 52 -10.04 17.28 -4.26
N ALA A 53 -9.85 17.19 -5.58
CA ALA A 53 -8.63 17.64 -6.23
C ALA A 53 -8.34 19.13 -6.01
N ASP A 54 -9.34 20.00 -6.18
CA ASP A 54 -9.21 21.44 -5.91
C ASP A 54 -8.77 21.73 -4.46
N TYR A 55 -9.44 21.08 -3.49
CA TYR A 55 -9.11 21.24 -2.07
C TYR A 55 -7.67 20.79 -1.76
N MET A 56 -7.25 19.65 -2.31
CA MET A 56 -5.89 19.15 -2.12
C MET A 56 -4.85 20.08 -2.77
N GLN A 57 -5.16 20.64 -3.95
CA GLN A 57 -4.29 21.59 -4.62
C GLN A 57 -4.17 22.89 -3.80
N GLU A 58 -5.28 23.44 -3.29
CA GLU A 58 -5.27 24.63 -2.42
C GLU A 58 -4.48 24.38 -1.12
N LEU A 59 -4.51 23.14 -0.60
CA LEU A 59 -3.75 22.75 0.58
C LEU A 59 -2.23 22.58 0.29
N GLY A 60 -1.81 22.62 -0.97
CA GLY A 60 -0.42 22.42 -1.38
C GLY A 60 0.01 20.94 -1.40
N VAL A 61 -0.94 20.03 -1.57
CA VAL A 61 -0.66 18.60 -1.73
C VAL A 61 -0.04 18.37 -3.11
N GLY A 62 1.13 17.72 -3.15
CA GLY A 62 1.77 17.35 -4.41
C GLY A 62 1.64 15.87 -4.75
N ALA A 63 1.18 15.03 -3.82
CA ALA A 63 0.89 13.63 -4.08
C ALA A 63 -0.23 13.09 -3.18
N VAL A 64 -1.04 12.17 -3.73
CA VAL A 64 -2.01 11.39 -2.97
C VAL A 64 -1.52 9.95 -2.84
N LEU A 65 -1.48 9.44 -1.60
CA LEU A 65 -1.31 8.03 -1.32
C LEU A 65 -2.70 7.41 -1.17
N ILE A 66 -3.04 6.52 -2.07
CA ILE A 66 -4.33 5.82 -2.09
C ILE A 66 -4.12 4.43 -1.52
N ASN A 67 -4.70 4.14 -0.34
CA ASN A 67 -4.74 2.80 0.24
C ASN A 67 -5.44 1.84 -0.70
N PRO A 68 -5.26 0.51 -0.56
CA PRO A 68 -5.57 -0.43 -1.63
C PRO A 68 -6.98 -0.24 -2.21
N PRO A 69 -7.11 0.18 -3.49
CA PRO A 69 -8.39 0.33 -4.17
C PRO A 69 -8.76 -0.91 -5.00
N LEU A 70 -7.93 -1.97 -4.91
CA LEU A 70 -8.05 -3.17 -5.72
C LEU A 70 -9.13 -4.11 -5.19
N GLU A 71 -9.68 -4.96 -6.05
CA GLU A 71 -10.73 -5.92 -5.70
C GLU A 71 -10.31 -6.78 -4.51
N SER A 72 -11.11 -6.78 -3.44
CA SER A 72 -10.78 -7.38 -2.14
C SER A 72 -11.98 -8.04 -1.46
N ASP A 73 -11.72 -8.86 -0.43
CA ASP A 73 -12.79 -9.50 0.35
C ASP A 73 -13.54 -8.46 1.20
N SER A 74 -12.79 -7.60 1.93
CA SER A 74 -13.40 -6.61 2.84
C SER A 74 -12.64 -5.29 2.87
N HIS A 75 -11.41 -5.27 3.41
CA HIS A 75 -10.72 -4.04 3.79
C HIS A 75 -9.65 -3.55 2.79
N GLY A 76 -9.51 -4.19 1.64
CA GLY A 76 -8.53 -3.82 0.62
C GLY A 76 -7.19 -4.55 0.75
N TYR A 77 -6.75 -4.92 1.96
CA TYR A 77 -5.52 -5.68 2.17
C TYR A 77 -5.72 -7.20 1.96
N ASP A 78 -6.96 -7.67 1.96
CA ASP A 78 -7.38 -9.03 1.62
C ASP A 78 -7.73 -9.14 0.12
N THR A 79 -6.74 -8.86 -0.72
CA THR A 79 -6.87 -8.69 -2.16
C THR A 79 -7.33 -9.96 -2.86
N ARG A 80 -8.33 -9.83 -3.75
CA ARG A 80 -8.83 -10.89 -4.67
C ARG A 80 -8.21 -10.81 -6.04
N SER A 81 -7.98 -9.58 -6.52
CA SER A 81 -7.33 -9.29 -7.80
C SER A 81 -6.39 -8.12 -7.66
N LEU A 82 -5.16 -8.28 -8.13
CA LEU A 82 -4.18 -7.19 -8.22
C LEU A 82 -4.28 -6.39 -9.54
N ARG A 83 -5.24 -6.72 -10.39
CA ARG A 83 -5.35 -6.12 -11.73
C ARG A 83 -6.53 -5.19 -11.90
N HIS A 84 -7.56 -5.32 -11.06
CA HIS A 84 -8.83 -4.62 -11.21
C HIS A 84 -9.21 -3.87 -9.95
N ILE A 85 -9.85 -2.72 -10.15
CA ILE A 85 -10.38 -1.89 -9.08
C ILE A 85 -11.57 -2.60 -8.42
N ASP A 86 -11.71 -2.41 -7.11
CA ASP A 86 -12.79 -2.97 -6.31
C ASP A 86 -14.14 -2.42 -6.81
N ARG A 87 -15.03 -3.33 -7.19
CA ARG A 87 -16.33 -2.98 -7.76
C ARG A 87 -17.24 -2.22 -6.79
N ARG A 88 -16.93 -2.21 -5.49
CA ARG A 88 -17.58 -1.33 -4.51
C ARG A 88 -17.20 0.15 -4.71
N LEU A 89 -16.10 0.40 -5.38
CA LEU A 89 -15.59 1.74 -5.70
C LEU A 89 -15.95 2.18 -7.12
N GLY A 90 -16.07 1.24 -8.04
CA GLY A 90 -16.29 1.47 -9.47
C GLY A 90 -15.50 0.49 -10.32
N GLY A 91 -15.05 0.92 -11.50
CA GLY A 91 -14.23 0.15 -12.41
C GLY A 91 -12.87 0.77 -12.69
N ASP A 92 -12.06 0.09 -13.48
CA ASP A 92 -10.71 0.53 -13.87
C ASP A 92 -10.74 1.90 -14.58
N ALA A 93 -11.73 2.12 -15.45
CA ALA A 93 -11.89 3.38 -16.17
C ALA A 93 -12.24 4.55 -15.23
N ASP A 94 -13.02 4.29 -14.17
CA ASP A 94 -13.35 5.29 -13.16
C ASP A 94 -12.09 5.71 -12.39
N PHE A 95 -11.28 4.74 -11.99
CA PHE A 95 -10.03 5.03 -11.27
C PHE A 95 -9.00 5.74 -12.16
N ALA A 96 -8.89 5.34 -13.43
CA ALA A 96 -8.07 6.07 -14.39
C ALA A 96 -8.51 7.54 -14.53
N ALA A 97 -9.82 7.81 -14.62
CA ALA A 97 -10.34 9.17 -14.66
C ALA A 97 -10.05 9.97 -13.36
N VAL A 98 -10.05 9.31 -12.20
CA VAL A 98 -9.60 9.92 -10.93
C VAL A 98 -8.14 10.33 -11.02
N CYS A 99 -7.27 9.42 -11.48
CA CYS A 99 -5.83 9.70 -11.64
C CYS A 99 -5.57 10.84 -12.62
N ASP A 100 -6.26 10.85 -13.77
CA ASP A 100 -6.16 11.93 -14.76
C ASP A 100 -6.56 13.28 -14.15
N THR A 101 -7.63 13.30 -13.34
CA THR A 101 -8.08 14.51 -12.65
C THR A 101 -7.03 15.02 -11.66
N LEU A 102 -6.45 14.13 -10.87
CA LEU A 102 -5.38 14.47 -9.92
C LEU A 102 -4.15 15.02 -10.64
N HIS A 103 -3.73 14.36 -11.72
CA HIS A 103 -2.61 14.82 -12.55
C HIS A 103 -2.86 16.21 -13.17
N ALA A 104 -4.09 16.47 -13.63
CA ALA A 104 -4.47 17.80 -14.14
C ALA A 104 -4.35 18.91 -13.09
N HIS A 105 -4.45 18.57 -11.79
CA HIS A 105 -4.22 19.47 -10.66
C HIS A 105 -2.76 19.49 -10.17
N GLY A 106 -1.84 18.82 -10.88
CA GLY A 106 -0.43 18.71 -10.48
C GLY A 106 -0.18 17.78 -9.31
N ILE A 107 -1.13 16.90 -8.99
CA ILE A 107 -1.07 15.95 -7.87
C ILE A 107 -0.69 14.57 -8.41
N ARG A 108 0.42 14.00 -7.95
CA ARG A 108 0.86 12.65 -8.32
C ARG A 108 0.10 11.58 -7.52
N VAL A 109 0.03 10.36 -8.07
CA VAL A 109 -0.68 9.24 -7.45
C VAL A 109 0.29 8.16 -7.01
N VAL A 110 0.29 7.83 -5.72
CA VAL A 110 1.01 6.71 -5.13
C VAL A 110 0.00 5.68 -4.67
N LEU A 111 0.14 4.44 -5.15
CA LEU A 111 -0.76 3.35 -4.84
C LEU A 111 -0.20 2.50 -3.72
N ASP A 112 -1.06 2.10 -2.77
CA ASP A 112 -0.71 1.11 -1.75
C ASP A 112 -0.73 -0.29 -2.35
N ALA A 113 0.42 -0.98 -2.32
CA ALA A 113 0.67 -2.25 -2.97
C ALA A 113 0.88 -3.37 -1.94
N VAL A 114 -0.04 -4.31 -1.90
CA VAL A 114 -0.02 -5.47 -1.01
C VAL A 114 0.61 -6.65 -1.73
N PHE A 115 1.91 -6.90 -1.48
CA PHE A 115 2.67 -7.96 -2.16
C PHE A 115 3.08 -9.11 -1.23
N ASN A 116 2.97 -8.93 0.08
CA ASN A 116 3.30 -9.98 1.04
C ASN A 116 2.24 -11.08 1.07
N HIS A 117 0.98 -10.71 0.90
CA HIS A 117 -0.16 -11.63 1.07
C HIS A 117 -1.34 -11.21 0.17
N VAL A 118 -2.33 -12.08 0.08
CA VAL A 118 -3.59 -11.88 -0.63
C VAL A 118 -4.75 -12.40 0.22
N GLY A 119 -5.97 -12.02 -0.10
CA GLY A 119 -7.17 -12.58 0.52
C GLY A 119 -7.42 -14.03 0.12
N ARG A 120 -8.24 -14.73 0.90
CA ARG A 120 -8.66 -16.10 0.57
C ARG A 120 -9.50 -16.18 -0.71
N GLY A 121 -10.11 -15.05 -1.11
CA GLY A 121 -10.83 -14.90 -2.38
C GLY A 121 -9.94 -14.72 -3.60
N PHE A 122 -8.61 -14.66 -3.44
CA PHE A 122 -7.68 -14.51 -4.56
C PHE A 122 -7.78 -15.70 -5.53
N TRP A 123 -7.90 -15.41 -6.82
CA TRP A 123 -8.23 -16.41 -7.84
C TRP A 123 -7.30 -17.64 -7.85
N ALA A 124 -5.99 -17.45 -7.69
CA ALA A 124 -5.04 -18.56 -7.66
C ALA A 124 -5.14 -19.38 -6.35
N PHE A 125 -5.46 -18.75 -5.22
CA PHE A 125 -5.69 -19.48 -3.98
C PHE A 125 -7.00 -20.25 -3.99
N ARG A 126 -8.05 -19.71 -4.62
CA ARG A 126 -9.30 -20.45 -4.84
C ARG A 126 -9.10 -21.69 -5.68
N ASP A 127 -8.27 -21.63 -6.74
CA ASP A 127 -7.91 -22.84 -7.50
C ASP A 127 -7.22 -23.88 -6.61
N VAL A 128 -6.33 -23.45 -5.69
CA VAL A 128 -5.72 -24.36 -4.71
C VAL A 128 -6.77 -24.94 -3.76
N GLN A 129 -7.72 -24.15 -3.27
CA GLN A 129 -8.81 -24.65 -2.42
C GLN A 129 -9.66 -25.71 -3.10
N GLU A 130 -9.88 -25.58 -4.41
CA GLU A 130 -10.68 -26.52 -5.21
C GLU A 130 -9.89 -27.77 -5.62
N ARG A 131 -8.68 -27.58 -6.17
CA ARG A 131 -7.90 -28.65 -6.82
C ARG A 131 -6.79 -29.22 -5.94
N LYS A 132 -6.50 -28.60 -4.79
CA LYS A 132 -5.50 -29.07 -3.82
C LYS A 132 -4.14 -29.29 -4.47
N TRP A 133 -3.62 -30.52 -4.34
CA TRP A 133 -2.33 -30.91 -4.89
C TRP A 133 -2.23 -30.75 -6.42
N ASP A 134 -3.33 -30.86 -7.13
CA ASP A 134 -3.38 -30.78 -8.60
C ASP A 134 -3.44 -29.32 -9.11
N SER A 135 -3.51 -28.35 -8.21
CA SER A 135 -3.46 -26.92 -8.60
C SER A 135 -2.08 -26.55 -9.14
N PRO A 136 -2.01 -25.87 -10.31
CA PRO A 136 -0.74 -25.32 -10.80
C PRO A 136 -0.23 -24.15 -9.96
N TYR A 137 -1.05 -23.59 -9.06
CA TYR A 137 -0.74 -22.43 -8.24
C TYR A 137 -0.35 -22.77 -6.80
N LYS A 138 -0.25 -24.06 -6.42
CA LYS A 138 0.09 -24.45 -5.06
C LYS A 138 1.44 -23.87 -4.59
N ASP A 139 2.41 -23.75 -5.49
CA ASP A 139 3.75 -23.24 -5.20
C ASP A 139 3.82 -21.68 -5.20
N TRP A 140 2.68 -21.02 -5.47
CA TRP A 140 2.54 -19.58 -5.31
C TRP A 140 2.43 -19.15 -3.85
N PHE A 141 2.17 -20.11 -2.98
CA PHE A 141 1.95 -19.95 -1.54
C PHE A 141 2.87 -20.91 -0.77
N HIS A 142 3.01 -20.69 0.52
CA HIS A 142 3.71 -21.62 1.41
C HIS A 142 2.70 -22.63 1.99
N ILE A 143 2.52 -23.77 1.32
CA ILE A 143 1.49 -24.77 1.62
C ILE A 143 2.11 -26.07 2.14
N SER A 144 1.45 -26.73 3.10
CA SER A 144 1.72 -28.09 3.52
C SER A 144 0.43 -28.92 3.46
N PHE A 145 0.48 -30.03 2.73
CA PHE A 145 -0.65 -30.96 2.64
C PHE A 145 -0.66 -31.99 3.78
N ASP A 146 0.29 -31.93 4.70
CA ASP A 146 0.35 -32.78 5.90
C ASP A 146 -0.42 -32.18 7.09
N GLY A 147 -1.04 -31.01 6.91
CA GLY A 147 -1.78 -30.29 7.94
C GLY A 147 -3.13 -29.75 7.45
N ASP A 148 -3.78 -28.97 8.29
CA ASP A 148 -5.01 -28.27 7.93
C ASP A 148 -4.96 -26.81 8.42
N SER A 149 -5.74 -25.94 7.82
CA SER A 149 -5.95 -24.57 8.27
C SER A 149 -7.11 -24.50 9.27
N CYS A 150 -7.27 -23.34 9.93
CA CYS A 150 -8.43 -23.09 10.78
C CYS A 150 -9.77 -23.05 10.01
N TYR A 151 -9.72 -23.06 8.69
CA TYR A 151 -10.88 -23.08 7.79
C TYR A 151 -11.28 -24.48 7.31
N GLY A 152 -10.49 -25.53 7.65
CA GLY A 152 -10.77 -26.88 7.21
C GLY A 152 -10.54 -27.09 5.71
N ASP A 153 -9.51 -26.47 5.16
CA ASP A 153 -9.19 -26.54 3.73
C ASP A 153 -8.61 -27.89 3.31
N GLY A 154 -8.20 -28.75 4.28
CA GLY A 154 -7.51 -29.99 4.02
C GLY A 154 -6.05 -29.81 3.64
N PHE A 155 -5.49 -28.65 3.91
CA PHE A 155 -4.07 -28.32 3.86
C PHE A 155 -3.78 -27.13 4.77
N TRP A 156 -2.55 -27.03 5.27
CA TRP A 156 -2.03 -25.88 6.00
C TRP A 156 -1.36 -24.90 5.02
N TYR A 157 -1.42 -23.62 5.33
CA TYR A 157 -0.68 -22.58 4.61
C TYR A 157 -0.22 -21.48 5.56
N GLU A 158 0.82 -20.74 5.16
CA GLU A 158 1.31 -19.60 5.93
C GLU A 158 0.41 -18.38 5.68
N GLY A 159 -0.11 -17.79 6.78
CA GLY A 159 -0.76 -16.50 6.77
C GLY A 159 0.17 -15.40 7.29
N TRP A 160 -0.13 -14.13 7.01
CA TRP A 160 0.60 -13.01 7.56
C TRP A 160 0.45 -12.98 9.09
N GLU A 161 1.58 -13.15 9.81
CA GLU A 161 1.66 -13.14 11.28
C GLU A 161 0.59 -14.02 11.98
N GLY A 162 0.18 -15.12 11.36
CA GLY A 162 -0.83 -16.05 11.88
C GLY A 162 -2.27 -15.70 11.49
N HIS A 163 -2.47 -14.65 10.71
CA HIS A 163 -3.75 -14.27 10.11
C HIS A 163 -4.00 -15.11 8.86
N PHE A 164 -4.77 -16.19 9.00
CA PHE A 164 -5.05 -17.11 7.89
C PHE A 164 -5.96 -16.53 6.81
N GLU A 165 -6.69 -15.45 7.10
CA GLU A 165 -7.43 -14.67 6.10
C GLU A 165 -6.52 -13.96 5.10
N LEU A 166 -5.24 -13.73 5.46
CA LEU A 166 -4.21 -13.08 4.66
C LEU A 166 -3.14 -14.09 4.24
N VAL A 167 -3.38 -14.72 3.10
CA VAL A 167 -2.57 -15.85 2.59
C VAL A 167 -1.25 -15.35 2.05
N LYS A 168 -0.13 -15.78 2.63
CA LYS A 168 1.20 -15.31 2.25
C LYS A 168 1.63 -15.81 0.87
N LEU A 169 2.11 -14.89 0.05
CA LEU A 169 2.67 -15.19 -1.28
C LEU A 169 4.12 -15.67 -1.19
N ASN A 170 4.47 -16.62 -2.04
CA ASN A 170 5.85 -17.07 -2.21
C ASN A 170 6.60 -16.16 -3.20
N LEU A 171 7.24 -15.10 -2.69
CA LEU A 171 8.00 -14.13 -3.49
C LEU A 171 9.32 -14.70 -4.07
N GLN A 172 9.67 -15.94 -3.77
CA GLN A 172 10.77 -16.66 -4.41
C GLN A 172 10.32 -17.42 -5.65
N ASN A 173 9.01 -17.58 -5.86
CA ASN A 173 8.47 -18.19 -7.07
C ASN A 173 8.49 -17.18 -8.23
N PRO A 174 9.21 -17.46 -9.34
CA PRO A 174 9.32 -16.54 -10.47
C PRO A 174 7.96 -16.16 -11.08
N ALA A 175 7.02 -17.11 -11.15
CA ALA A 175 5.69 -16.85 -11.72
C ALA A 175 4.87 -15.88 -10.85
N VAL A 176 5.02 -15.93 -9.51
CA VAL A 176 4.42 -14.95 -8.60
C VAL A 176 5.03 -13.57 -8.86
N VAL A 177 6.36 -13.49 -8.90
CA VAL A 177 7.05 -12.22 -9.12
C VAL A 177 6.68 -11.61 -10.45
N ASP A 178 6.63 -12.41 -11.53
CA ASP A 178 6.24 -11.94 -12.87
C ASP A 178 4.78 -11.43 -12.89
N TYR A 179 3.87 -12.13 -12.20
CA TYR A 179 2.48 -11.69 -12.04
C TYR A 179 2.39 -10.33 -11.31
N LEU A 180 3.15 -10.15 -10.23
CA LEU A 180 3.19 -8.90 -9.46
C LEU A 180 3.77 -7.75 -10.28
N LEU A 181 4.89 -7.96 -10.98
CA LEU A 181 5.52 -6.95 -11.82
C LEU A 181 4.61 -6.54 -12.98
N GLU A 182 3.91 -7.49 -13.59
CA GLU A 182 2.94 -7.17 -14.65
C GLU A 182 1.73 -6.39 -14.12
N SER A 183 1.30 -6.66 -12.89
CA SER A 183 0.28 -5.84 -12.23
C SER A 183 0.75 -4.40 -12.01
N VAL A 184 2.01 -4.21 -11.59
CA VAL A 184 2.63 -2.87 -11.48
C VAL A 184 2.71 -2.17 -12.83
N ARG A 185 3.09 -2.88 -13.90
CA ARG A 185 3.07 -2.33 -15.27
C ARG A 185 1.69 -1.80 -15.62
N ARG A 186 0.65 -2.61 -15.37
CA ARG A 186 -0.73 -2.22 -15.62
C ARG A 186 -1.11 -0.97 -14.84
N TRP A 187 -0.75 -0.86 -13.57
CA TRP A 187 -1.06 0.33 -12.76
C TRP A 187 -0.37 1.59 -13.30
N ALA A 188 0.88 1.45 -13.75
CA ALA A 188 1.62 2.57 -14.34
C ALA A 188 1.08 2.98 -15.71
N GLU A 189 0.70 2.02 -16.57
CA GLU A 189 0.28 2.28 -17.96
C GLU A 189 -1.21 2.62 -18.08
N VAL A 190 -2.08 1.96 -17.30
CA VAL A 190 -3.54 2.14 -17.39
C VAL A 190 -4.04 3.24 -16.45
N PHE A 191 -3.52 3.30 -15.23
CA PHE A 191 -3.95 4.28 -14.24
C PHE A 191 -3.00 5.49 -14.12
N GLY A 192 -1.84 5.43 -14.74
CA GLY A 192 -0.85 6.51 -14.66
C GLY A 192 -0.13 6.62 -13.32
N VAL A 193 -0.18 5.62 -12.46
CA VAL A 193 0.42 5.62 -11.11
C VAL A 193 1.88 6.05 -11.15
N ASP A 194 2.30 6.91 -10.21
CA ASP A 194 3.63 7.54 -10.15
C ASP A 194 4.55 6.92 -9.10
N GLY A 195 4.02 6.02 -8.29
CA GLY A 195 4.78 5.35 -7.25
C GLY A 195 3.96 4.34 -6.47
N LEU A 196 4.64 3.59 -5.61
CA LEU A 196 4.01 2.61 -4.71
C LEU A 196 4.40 2.88 -3.26
N ARG A 197 3.45 2.65 -2.35
CA ARG A 197 3.72 2.34 -0.95
C ARG A 197 3.63 0.82 -0.80
N LEU A 198 4.68 0.17 -0.35
CA LEU A 198 4.72 -1.27 -0.15
C LEU A 198 4.25 -1.61 1.26
N ASP A 199 3.13 -2.28 1.34
CA ASP A 199 2.59 -2.82 2.59
C ASP A 199 3.57 -3.82 3.22
N VAL A 200 3.74 -3.76 4.55
CA VAL A 200 4.65 -4.59 5.36
C VAL A 200 6.02 -4.83 4.71
N ALA A 201 6.65 -3.75 4.20
CA ALA A 201 7.89 -3.85 3.42
C ALA A 201 9.04 -4.55 4.17
N TYR A 202 9.05 -4.51 5.50
CA TYR A 202 10.02 -5.20 6.33
C TYR A 202 9.95 -6.75 6.24
N MET A 203 8.82 -7.29 5.74
CA MET A 203 8.62 -8.74 5.53
C MET A 203 8.83 -9.18 4.08
N LEU A 204 8.96 -8.25 3.13
CA LEU A 204 9.13 -8.59 1.72
C LEU A 204 10.51 -9.19 1.44
N ASP A 205 10.55 -10.11 0.49
CA ASP A 205 11.81 -10.65 -0.02
C ASP A 205 12.67 -9.54 -0.65
N ARG A 206 13.96 -9.51 -0.30
CA ARG A 206 14.86 -8.43 -0.74
C ARG A 206 15.21 -8.52 -2.22
N ASP A 207 15.26 -9.72 -2.78
CA ASP A 207 15.52 -9.88 -4.21
C ASP A 207 14.30 -9.48 -5.03
N PHE A 208 13.09 -9.73 -4.51
CA PHE A 208 11.88 -9.17 -5.08
C PHE A 208 11.91 -7.63 -5.07
N MET A 209 12.29 -6.98 -3.97
CA MET A 209 12.39 -5.52 -3.90
C MET A 209 13.42 -4.96 -4.89
N ARG A 210 14.58 -5.62 -5.07
CA ARG A 210 15.57 -5.22 -6.10
C ARG A 210 15.02 -5.35 -7.50
N ARG A 211 14.34 -6.44 -7.82
CA ARG A 211 13.68 -6.64 -9.11
C ARG A 211 12.60 -5.58 -9.37
N LEU A 212 11.79 -5.29 -8.36
CA LEU A 212 10.76 -4.25 -8.42
C LEU A 212 11.39 -2.88 -8.67
N HIS A 213 12.48 -2.54 -7.98
CA HIS A 213 13.20 -1.28 -8.16
C HIS A 213 13.66 -1.10 -9.61
N VAL A 214 14.37 -2.08 -10.16
CA VAL A 214 14.86 -2.03 -11.55
C VAL A 214 13.68 -1.90 -12.50
N PHE A 215 12.66 -2.74 -12.34
CA PHE A 215 11.49 -2.77 -13.20
C PHE A 215 10.73 -1.44 -13.22
N THR A 216 10.53 -0.83 -12.07
CA THR A 216 9.80 0.46 -11.98
C THR A 216 10.59 1.62 -12.58
N ARG A 217 11.94 1.61 -12.49
CA ARG A 217 12.80 2.60 -13.15
C ARG A 217 12.77 2.49 -14.67
N GLU A 218 12.59 1.28 -15.21
CA GLU A 218 12.39 1.06 -16.64
C GLU A 218 11.03 1.58 -17.12
N LEU A 219 9.99 1.49 -16.28
CA LEU A 219 8.66 2.05 -16.59
C LEU A 219 8.64 3.58 -16.56
N LYS A 220 9.09 4.15 -15.45
CA LYS A 220 9.20 5.61 -15.24
C LYS A 220 10.46 5.90 -14.42
N PRO A 221 11.45 6.67 -14.92
CA PRO A 221 12.70 6.93 -14.19
C PRO A 221 12.52 7.58 -12.82
N ASP A 222 11.43 8.31 -12.62
CA ASP A 222 11.09 8.99 -11.36
C ASP A 222 9.98 8.28 -10.54
N PHE A 223 9.68 7.02 -10.86
CA PHE A 223 8.72 6.20 -10.10
C PHE A 223 9.20 6.00 -8.66
N VAL A 224 8.41 6.37 -7.67
CA VAL A 224 8.82 6.30 -6.26
C VAL A 224 8.41 4.98 -5.60
N LEU A 225 9.29 4.41 -4.79
CA LEU A 225 9.02 3.25 -3.93
C LEU A 225 9.16 3.64 -2.46
N ILE A 226 8.07 3.59 -1.71
CA ILE A 226 8.00 3.89 -0.28
C ILE A 226 7.62 2.61 0.46
N GLY A 227 8.46 2.16 1.39
CA GLY A 227 8.14 0.97 2.20
C GLY A 227 7.41 1.33 3.49
N GLU A 228 6.41 0.55 3.86
CA GLU A 228 5.97 0.57 5.24
C GLU A 228 6.97 -0.16 6.13
N THR A 229 7.45 0.52 7.16
CA THR A 229 8.38 -0.05 8.13
C THR A 229 8.05 0.47 9.51
N LEU A 230 7.64 -0.43 10.40
CA LEU A 230 7.21 -0.08 11.75
C LEU A 230 8.40 0.14 12.68
N HIS A 231 9.48 -0.61 12.50
CA HIS A 231 10.66 -0.64 13.38
C HIS A 231 11.87 -1.23 12.67
N GLY A 232 13.02 -1.21 13.33
CA GLY A 232 14.27 -1.77 12.81
C GLY A 232 15.18 -0.74 12.17
N ASP A 233 16.17 -1.23 11.45
CA ASP A 233 17.13 -0.39 10.72
C ASP A 233 16.64 -0.17 9.27
N TYR A 234 16.12 1.02 8.99
CA TYR A 234 15.61 1.39 7.66
C TYR A 234 16.69 1.34 6.57
N ASN A 235 17.98 1.44 6.91
CA ASN A 235 19.06 1.31 5.92
C ASN A 235 19.06 -0.03 5.20
N GLN A 236 18.50 -1.08 5.80
CA GLN A 236 18.45 -2.40 5.21
C GLN A 236 17.61 -2.47 3.93
N ILE A 237 16.61 -1.60 3.80
CA ILE A 237 15.69 -1.59 2.66
C ILE A 237 15.62 -0.23 1.95
N VAL A 238 15.92 0.89 2.63
CA VAL A 238 16.01 2.23 2.02
C VAL A 238 17.43 2.46 1.53
N ASN A 239 17.68 2.17 0.27
CA ASN A 239 18.99 2.30 -0.38
C ASN A 239 18.83 2.32 -1.91
N ASP A 240 19.91 2.54 -2.64
CA ASP A 240 19.92 2.72 -4.08
C ASP A 240 19.49 1.48 -4.90
N GLU A 241 19.35 0.32 -4.26
CA GLU A 241 18.97 -0.94 -4.91
C GLU A 241 17.50 -1.33 -4.69
N MET A 242 16.84 -0.79 -3.66
CA MET A 242 15.51 -1.24 -3.24
C MET A 242 14.51 -0.09 -3.16
N LEU A 243 14.41 0.60 -2.02
CA LEU A 243 13.37 1.59 -1.77
C LEU A 243 13.95 3.00 -1.66
N ASP A 244 13.23 3.99 -2.16
CA ASP A 244 13.60 5.40 -2.08
C ASP A 244 13.36 5.98 -0.69
N SER A 245 12.35 5.47 0.01
CA SER A 245 11.87 5.97 1.29
C SER A 245 11.17 4.88 2.09
N CYS A 246 10.90 5.15 3.36
CA CYS A 246 9.93 4.38 4.15
C CYS A 246 9.18 5.27 5.12
N THR A 247 8.10 4.74 5.72
CA THR A 247 7.32 5.40 6.76
C THR A 247 8.14 5.59 8.03
N ASN A 248 8.15 6.82 8.55
CA ASN A 248 8.96 7.19 9.72
C ASN A 248 8.18 7.06 11.02
N TYR A 249 7.91 5.82 11.43
CA TYR A 249 7.21 5.53 12.69
C TYR A 249 7.99 5.97 13.93
N GLU A 250 9.34 6.04 13.86
CA GLU A 250 10.14 6.56 14.96
C GLU A 250 9.87 8.05 15.17
N CYS A 251 9.81 8.85 14.10
CA CYS A 251 9.43 10.25 14.18
C CYS A 251 7.98 10.43 14.66
N TYR A 252 7.04 9.66 14.11
CA TYR A 252 5.64 9.62 14.56
C TYR A 252 5.56 9.38 16.08
N LYS A 253 6.21 8.32 16.57
CA LYS A 253 6.24 7.99 18.00
C LYS A 253 6.85 9.11 18.84
N GLY A 254 7.94 9.72 18.38
CA GLY A 254 8.57 10.85 19.05
C GLY A 254 7.66 12.08 19.14
N LEU A 255 6.97 12.41 18.04
CA LEU A 255 5.98 13.50 18.01
C LEU A 255 4.83 13.22 18.97
N TYR A 256 4.20 12.05 18.84
CA TYR A 256 3.07 11.63 19.67
C TYR A 256 3.39 11.69 21.17
N SER A 257 4.50 11.05 21.58
CA SER A 257 4.91 10.99 22.98
C SER A 257 5.27 12.38 23.52
N SER A 258 6.01 13.18 22.75
CA SER A 258 6.46 14.50 23.19
C SER A 258 5.30 15.45 23.47
N PHE A 259 4.31 15.51 22.58
CA PHE A 259 3.14 16.37 22.76
C PHE A 259 2.21 15.88 23.86
N ASN A 260 2.02 14.57 24.02
CA ASN A 260 1.18 14.01 25.07
C ASN A 260 1.79 14.17 26.47
N SER A 261 3.11 14.04 26.61
CA SER A 261 3.82 14.15 27.89
C SER A 261 4.35 15.56 28.18
N VAL A 262 4.18 16.50 27.23
CA VAL A 262 4.79 17.86 27.29
C VAL A 262 6.32 17.79 27.49
N ASN A 263 6.94 16.77 26.89
CA ASN A 263 8.37 16.51 26.96
C ASN A 263 8.99 16.49 25.56
N MET A 264 9.51 17.62 25.09
CA MET A 264 10.08 17.76 23.75
C MET A 264 11.45 17.10 23.57
N PHE A 265 12.07 16.56 24.63
CA PHE A 265 13.36 15.88 24.52
C PHE A 265 13.28 14.61 23.66
N GLU A 266 12.15 13.91 23.65
CA GLU A 266 12.00 12.68 22.89
C GLU A 266 12.04 12.94 21.37
N ILE A 267 11.24 13.89 20.87
CA ILE A 267 11.27 14.25 19.44
C ILE A 267 12.60 14.88 19.05
N ALA A 268 13.18 15.73 19.89
CA ALA A 268 14.49 16.32 19.64
C ALA A 268 15.57 15.24 19.51
N HIS A 269 15.55 14.24 20.41
CA HIS A 269 16.47 13.10 20.33
C HIS A 269 16.24 12.26 19.05
N SER A 270 14.99 11.94 18.69
CA SER A 270 14.67 11.17 17.47
C SER A 270 15.16 11.88 16.23
N LEU A 271 14.89 13.16 16.08
CA LEU A 271 15.35 13.94 14.92
C LEU A 271 16.88 14.04 14.86
N HIS A 272 17.54 14.27 16.02
CA HIS A 272 19.00 14.33 16.09
C HIS A 272 19.63 12.98 15.76
N ARG A 273 19.06 11.88 16.27
CA ARG A 273 19.50 10.51 15.99
C ARG A 273 19.36 10.15 14.50
N GLN A 274 18.28 10.56 13.88
CA GLN A 274 18.00 10.25 12.47
C GLN A 274 18.81 11.14 11.52
N PHE A 275 18.78 12.45 11.69
CA PHE A 275 19.23 13.43 10.70
C PHE A 275 20.29 14.43 11.22
N GLY A 276 20.76 14.28 12.43
CA GLY A 276 21.72 15.20 13.06
C GLY A 276 23.10 15.22 12.38
N GLY A 277 23.95 16.12 12.85
CA GLY A 277 25.31 16.31 12.34
C GLY A 277 26.34 15.31 12.88
N ASP A 278 26.03 14.57 13.93
CA ASP A 278 26.98 13.71 14.64
C ASP A 278 27.31 12.41 13.87
N PRO A 279 28.48 11.80 14.09
CA PRO A 279 28.91 10.56 13.45
C PRO A 279 27.97 9.36 13.70
N TRP A 280 27.21 9.40 14.79
CA TRP A 280 26.25 8.33 15.15
C TRP A 280 24.84 8.51 14.55
N CYS A 281 24.62 9.56 13.76
CA CYS A 281 23.38 9.75 13.02
C CYS A 281 23.15 8.61 12.02
N ILE A 282 21.98 7.97 12.10
CA ILE A 282 21.73 6.69 11.40
C ILE A 282 21.12 6.83 9.99
N TYR A 283 20.39 7.92 9.72
CA TYR A 283 19.65 8.10 8.44
C TYR A 283 20.05 9.37 7.70
N ARG A 284 21.28 9.85 7.90
CA ARG A 284 21.78 11.04 7.22
C ARG A 284 21.73 10.86 5.70
N GLY A 285 21.14 11.83 5.03
CA GLY A 285 20.97 11.82 3.57
C GLY A 285 19.82 10.95 3.06
N LYS A 286 19.06 10.31 3.95
CA LYS A 286 17.83 9.60 3.57
C LYS A 286 16.62 10.52 3.72
N HIS A 287 15.65 10.30 2.85
CA HIS A 287 14.35 10.96 2.89
C HIS A 287 13.32 9.95 3.38
N LEU A 288 12.69 10.23 4.50
CA LEU A 288 11.70 9.35 5.13
C LEU A 288 10.32 10.03 5.09
N LEU A 289 9.27 9.25 4.85
CA LEU A 289 7.90 9.73 4.90
C LEU A 289 7.47 9.93 6.36
N SER A 290 7.59 11.17 6.85
CA SER A 290 7.14 11.54 8.19
C SER A 290 5.65 11.85 8.19
N PHE A 291 4.96 11.45 9.25
CA PHE A 291 3.50 11.62 9.40
C PHE A 291 3.14 11.85 10.87
N VAL A 292 1.93 12.32 11.10
CA VAL A 292 1.35 12.51 12.45
C VAL A 292 0.23 11.53 12.73
N ASP A 293 -0.46 11.08 11.71
CA ASP A 293 -1.39 9.94 11.73
C ASP A 293 -1.50 9.30 10.34
N ASN A 294 -2.04 8.09 10.28
CA ASN A 294 -2.37 7.37 9.05
C ASN A 294 -3.61 6.49 9.28
N HIS A 295 -3.88 5.53 8.39
CA HIS A 295 -5.03 4.64 8.50
C HIS A 295 -4.90 3.56 9.60
N ASP A 296 -3.68 3.30 10.12
CA ASP A 296 -3.40 2.28 11.15
C ASP A 296 -3.33 2.85 12.57
N VAL A 297 -3.26 4.17 12.70
CA VAL A 297 -3.18 4.82 14.00
C VAL A 297 -4.32 5.81 14.21
N PRO A 298 -4.74 6.07 15.45
CA PRO A 298 -5.77 7.06 15.73
C PRO A 298 -5.39 8.44 15.20
N ARG A 299 -6.37 9.18 14.68
CA ARG A 299 -6.21 10.57 14.32
C ARG A 299 -5.66 11.37 15.50
N LEU A 300 -4.65 12.19 15.25
CA LEU A 300 -4.03 13.04 16.29
C LEU A 300 -5.09 13.89 17.01
N ALA A 301 -6.04 14.45 16.29
CA ALA A 301 -7.15 15.23 16.83
C ALA A 301 -8.16 14.42 17.68
N SER A 302 -8.17 13.09 17.59
CA SER A 302 -9.04 12.20 18.36
C SER A 302 -8.43 11.79 19.71
N ILE A 303 -7.15 12.12 19.92
CA ILE A 303 -6.44 11.81 21.15
C ILE A 303 -6.57 13.03 22.08
N PRO A 304 -6.88 12.88 23.36
CA PRO A 304 -6.99 14.00 24.30
C PRO A 304 -5.61 14.63 24.57
N VAL A 305 -5.07 15.30 23.57
CA VAL A 305 -3.98 16.24 23.75
C VAL A 305 -4.59 17.54 24.29
N SER A 306 -3.96 18.18 25.26
CA SER A 306 -4.38 19.53 25.65
C SER A 306 -4.43 20.42 24.41
N TYR A 307 -5.61 20.89 24.02
CA TYR A 307 -5.86 21.69 22.80
C TYR A 307 -4.94 22.89 22.63
N THR A 308 -4.35 23.36 23.71
CA THR A 308 -3.37 24.44 23.76
C THR A 308 -2.06 24.13 23.02
N HIS A 309 -1.77 22.88 22.69
CA HIS A 309 -0.51 22.47 22.07
C HIS A 309 -0.67 22.16 20.58
N LEU A 310 -1.91 22.06 20.05
CA LEU A 310 -2.18 21.81 18.62
C LEU A 310 -2.39 23.09 17.82
N THR A 311 -2.45 24.26 18.47
CA THR A 311 -2.72 25.56 17.84
C THR A 311 -1.46 26.45 17.72
N LEU A 312 -0.30 25.87 17.88
CA LEU A 312 0.99 26.50 17.58
C LEU A 312 1.56 25.86 16.33
#